data_15ec9fb866cbe8f69de2423d516d5859
#
_entry.id   15ec9fb866cbe8f69de2423d516d5859
#
_cell.length_a   1.000
_cell.length_b   1.000
_cell.length_c   1.000
_cell.angle_alpha   90.00
_cell.angle_beta   90.00
_cell.angle_gamma   90.00
#
_symmetry.space_group_name_H-M   'P 1'
#
loop_
_entity.id
_entity.type
_entity.pdbx_description
1 polymer ?
#
loop_
_entity_poly.entity_id
_entity_poly.type
_entity_poly.pdbx_seq_one_letter_code
_entity_poly.pdbx_strand_id
1 'polypeptide(L)'
;IFFFFPLDQGWWPDGLLTPPSDEAMLFDIEFLKSAGFNMIRKDIKVEPRRYYYHCDRLGLMVWQDQVSGKKNPPWTRMRENPEDAEWPSEAHEQYMVEFDRMIESLDFHPCIVVWTPFNEAWGQHKTLEVGSWAVKRDPSRLINIASGGNFWPVGDIADHHEYPHPNFPFDPTRYKDFIQVVGEYGGHGFPTRGHMWQETDAIWGYGGLPKTLDELKDRYRISCERLAELKKQGIAAGVYTQT
;
A
#
# COMPACT_ATOMS: atom_id res chain seq x y z
N ILE A 1 9.15 13.16 11.11
CA ILE A 1 8.34 13.26 9.87
C ILE A 1 7.20 12.25 9.99
N PHE A 2 6.02 12.64 9.60
CA PHE A 2 4.86 11.76 9.48
C PHE A 2 4.58 11.53 8.00
N PHE A 3 4.38 10.29 7.60
CA PHE A 3 4.11 9.93 6.21
C PHE A 3 2.61 9.88 5.98
N PHE A 4 2.14 10.73 5.08
CA PHE A 4 0.74 10.83 4.67
C PHE A 4 0.68 10.77 3.15
N PHE A 5 0.00 9.76 2.62
CA PHE A 5 0.04 9.47 1.20
C PHE A 5 -1.13 8.57 0.76
N PRO A 6 -1.45 8.56 -0.54
CA PRO A 6 -2.49 7.71 -1.08
C PRO A 6 -1.94 6.34 -1.50
N LEU A 7 -2.89 5.41 -1.61
CA LEU A 7 -2.75 4.15 -2.31
C LEU A 7 -2.98 4.40 -3.80
N ASP A 8 -2.09 3.92 -4.64
CA ASP A 8 -2.23 3.90 -6.09
C ASP A 8 -2.39 2.45 -6.56
N GLN A 9 -3.64 2.06 -6.76
CA GLN A 9 -4.06 0.72 -7.15
C GLN A 9 -4.54 0.67 -8.61
N GLY A 10 -5.06 1.78 -9.11
CA GLY A 10 -5.66 1.87 -10.43
C GLY A 10 -4.67 1.80 -11.59
N TRP A 11 -5.20 1.58 -12.78
CA TRP A 11 -4.49 1.67 -14.05
C TRP A 11 -5.24 2.64 -14.97
N TRP A 12 -4.52 3.18 -15.93
CA TRP A 12 -5.08 4.04 -16.95
C TRP A 12 -6.07 3.25 -17.83
N PRO A 13 -7.30 3.74 -18.05
CA PRO A 13 -8.33 2.99 -18.77
C PRO A 13 -7.99 2.66 -20.22
N ASP A 14 -7.15 3.47 -20.86
CA ASP A 14 -6.73 3.34 -22.26
C ASP A 14 -5.27 2.84 -22.40
N GLY A 15 -4.58 2.58 -21.29
CA GLY A 15 -3.14 2.30 -21.28
C GLY A 15 -2.76 0.81 -21.27
N LEU A 16 -3.69 -0.12 -21.06
CA LEU A 16 -3.40 -1.56 -20.94
C LEU A 16 -2.24 -1.87 -19.99
N LEU A 17 -2.34 -1.45 -18.74
CA LEU A 17 -1.31 -1.58 -17.69
C LEU A 17 -0.08 -0.66 -17.89
N THR A 18 -0.21 0.36 -18.72
CA THR A 18 0.80 1.41 -18.89
C THR A 18 0.14 2.79 -18.90
N PRO A 19 0.83 3.84 -18.46
CA PRO A 19 0.33 5.20 -18.64
C PRO A 19 0.29 5.59 -20.12
N PRO A 20 -0.68 6.42 -20.55
CA PRO A 20 -0.82 6.82 -21.95
C PRO A 20 0.31 7.72 -22.42
N SER A 21 0.94 8.47 -21.53
CA SER A 21 2.08 9.33 -21.85
C SER A 21 2.94 9.62 -20.63
N ASP A 22 4.09 10.24 -20.85
CA ASP A 22 5.00 10.69 -19.80
C ASP A 22 4.39 11.86 -19.01
N GLU A 23 3.69 12.75 -19.69
CA GLU A 23 2.96 13.88 -19.08
C GLU A 23 1.85 13.41 -18.14
N ALA A 24 1.18 12.32 -18.46
CA ALA A 24 0.16 11.74 -17.60
C ALA A 24 0.77 11.21 -16.28
N MET A 25 1.91 10.53 -16.34
CA MET A 25 2.64 10.13 -15.13
C MET A 25 3.08 11.33 -14.30
N LEU A 26 3.61 12.37 -14.95
CA LEU A 26 4.03 13.59 -14.27
C LEU A 26 2.88 14.30 -13.59
N PHE A 27 1.72 14.39 -14.26
CA PHE A 27 0.53 15.02 -13.72
C PHE A 27 0.14 14.42 -12.37
N ASP A 28 0.09 13.09 -12.27
CA ASP A 28 -0.28 12.41 -11.02
C ASP A 28 0.71 12.73 -9.90
N ILE A 29 2.02 12.65 -10.18
CA ILE A 29 3.06 12.92 -9.20
C ILE A 29 3.01 14.38 -8.72
N GLU A 30 2.89 15.33 -9.65
CA GLU A 30 2.82 16.76 -9.36
C GLU A 30 1.53 17.11 -8.60
N PHE A 31 0.40 16.52 -8.99
CA PHE A 31 -0.87 16.69 -8.30
C PHE A 31 -0.79 16.22 -6.84
N LEU A 32 -0.28 15.01 -6.59
CA LEU A 32 -0.14 14.47 -5.24
C LEU A 32 0.77 15.35 -4.36
N LYS A 33 1.88 15.83 -4.91
CA LYS A 33 2.75 16.75 -4.19
C LYS A 33 2.06 18.09 -3.89
N SER A 34 1.32 18.63 -4.84
CA SER A 34 0.59 19.89 -4.65
C SER A 34 -0.52 19.75 -3.62
N ALA A 35 -1.12 18.56 -3.49
CA ALA A 35 -2.10 18.21 -2.46
C ALA A 35 -1.47 18.01 -1.06
N GLY A 36 -0.14 18.04 -0.95
CA GLY A 36 0.59 17.92 0.32
C GLY A 36 0.99 16.49 0.70
N PHE A 37 0.80 15.54 -0.18
CA PHE A 37 1.29 14.18 0.04
C PHE A 37 2.82 14.11 -0.12
N ASN A 38 3.47 13.28 0.68
CA ASN A 38 4.93 13.14 0.68
C ASN A 38 5.43 11.77 0.21
N MET A 39 4.51 10.85 -0.06
CA MET A 39 4.79 9.50 -0.52
C MET A 39 3.61 9.00 -1.38
N ILE A 40 3.79 7.89 -2.06
CA ILE A 40 2.74 7.11 -2.72
C ILE A 40 3.01 5.63 -2.52
N ARG A 41 1.96 4.82 -2.30
CA ARG A 41 2.08 3.37 -2.27
C ARG A 41 1.59 2.78 -3.58
N LYS A 42 2.47 2.03 -4.25
CA LYS A 42 2.16 1.26 -5.45
C LYS A 42 1.62 -0.11 -5.04
N ASP A 43 0.30 -0.22 -5.02
CA ASP A 43 -0.39 -1.41 -4.54
C ASP A 43 -0.39 -2.51 -5.61
N ILE A 44 0.37 -3.57 -5.31
CA ILE A 44 0.44 -4.81 -6.12
C ILE A 44 0.76 -4.54 -7.61
N LYS A 45 1.46 -3.46 -7.91
CA LYS A 45 1.84 -3.11 -9.29
C LYS A 45 3.22 -2.48 -9.38
N VAL A 46 3.88 -2.70 -10.51
CA VAL A 46 5.18 -2.12 -10.84
C VAL A 46 5.03 -1.20 -12.05
N GLU A 47 5.48 0.02 -11.91
CA GLU A 47 5.42 1.03 -12.96
C GLU A 47 6.62 0.94 -13.91
N PRO A 48 6.56 1.57 -15.10
CA PRO A 48 7.74 1.80 -15.91
C PRO A 48 8.81 2.60 -15.15
N ARG A 49 10.09 2.33 -15.41
CA ARG A 49 11.23 3.01 -14.73
C ARG A 49 11.13 4.53 -14.76
N ARG A 50 10.55 5.12 -15.80
CA ARG A 50 10.35 6.57 -15.92
C ARG A 50 9.48 7.15 -14.79
N TYR A 51 8.53 6.38 -14.27
CA TYR A 51 7.72 6.79 -13.12
C TYR A 51 8.62 7.06 -11.90
N TYR A 52 9.47 6.11 -11.56
CA TYR A 52 10.39 6.24 -10.41
C TYR A 52 11.43 7.34 -10.66
N TYR A 53 11.92 7.50 -11.89
CA TYR A 53 12.79 8.63 -12.25
C TYR A 53 12.11 9.99 -11.97
N HIS A 54 10.83 10.13 -12.29
CA HIS A 54 10.09 11.35 -11.98
C HIS A 54 9.88 11.52 -10.49
N CYS A 55 9.63 10.46 -9.74
CA CYS A 55 9.56 10.48 -8.28
C CYS A 55 10.91 10.91 -7.66
N ASP A 56 12.03 10.36 -8.13
CA ASP A 56 13.37 10.76 -7.71
C ASP A 56 13.60 12.26 -7.94
N ARG A 57 13.32 12.73 -9.16
CA ARG A 57 13.54 14.13 -9.57
C ARG A 57 12.66 15.11 -8.80
N LEU A 58 11.43 14.74 -8.53
CA LEU A 58 10.45 15.60 -7.87
C LEU A 58 10.43 15.42 -6.34
N GLY A 59 11.10 14.40 -5.80
CA GLY A 59 11.15 14.14 -4.37
C GLY A 59 9.82 13.61 -3.80
N LEU A 60 9.12 12.72 -4.52
CA LEU A 60 8.01 11.95 -4.00
C LEU A 60 8.51 10.55 -3.62
N MET A 61 8.40 10.17 -2.35
CA MET A 61 8.79 8.84 -1.90
C MET A 61 7.82 7.78 -2.41
N VAL A 62 8.32 6.56 -2.56
CA VAL A 62 7.55 5.42 -3.04
C VAL A 62 7.64 4.27 -2.04
N TRP A 63 6.48 3.71 -1.72
CA TRP A 63 6.31 2.45 -1.06
C TRP A 63 5.88 1.44 -2.14
N GLN A 64 6.73 0.44 -2.40
CA GLN A 64 6.57 -0.46 -3.53
C GLN A 64 6.15 -1.87 -3.09
N ASP A 65 4.99 -2.29 -3.57
CA ASP A 65 4.54 -3.66 -3.38
C ASP A 65 5.07 -4.59 -4.49
N GLN A 66 5.33 -5.84 -4.12
CA GLN A 66 5.50 -6.95 -5.04
C GLN A 66 4.12 -7.40 -5.53
N VAL A 67 4.04 -7.78 -6.78
CA VAL A 67 2.84 -8.43 -7.32
C VAL A 67 2.71 -9.82 -6.71
N SER A 68 1.60 -10.08 -6.05
CA SER A 68 1.31 -11.35 -5.38
C SER A 68 -0.10 -11.82 -5.66
N GLY A 69 -0.29 -13.12 -5.60
CA GLY A 69 -1.57 -13.76 -5.90
C GLY A 69 -1.49 -15.27 -5.67
N LYS A 70 -2.33 -16.04 -6.30
CA LYS A 70 -2.48 -17.49 -6.15
C LYS A 70 -3.29 -17.87 -4.89
N LYS A 71 -2.91 -18.93 -4.18
CA LYS A 71 -3.63 -19.40 -2.99
C LYS A 71 -3.34 -18.53 -1.78
N ASN A 72 -4.40 -18.09 -1.09
CA ASN A 72 -4.32 -17.28 0.13
C ASN A 72 -4.40 -18.17 1.37
N PRO A 73 -3.74 -17.79 2.48
CA PRO A 73 -4.04 -18.37 3.80
C PRO A 73 -5.34 -17.80 4.36
N PRO A 74 -5.84 -18.32 5.49
CA PRO A 74 -6.84 -17.62 6.29
C PRO A 74 -6.33 -16.23 6.68
N TRP A 75 -7.17 -15.21 6.51
CA TRP A 75 -6.77 -13.83 6.82
C TRP A 75 -6.93 -13.54 8.32
N THR A 76 -5.85 -13.74 9.06
CA THR A 76 -5.80 -13.57 10.52
C THR A 76 -5.43 -12.15 10.96
N ARG A 77 -4.93 -11.33 10.04
CA ARG A 77 -4.48 -9.96 10.32
C ARG A 77 -3.45 -9.91 11.46
N MET A 78 -3.75 -9.09 12.46
CA MET A 78 -2.88 -8.85 13.63
C MET A 78 -3.11 -9.87 14.78
N ARG A 79 -3.80 -10.97 14.54
CA ARG A 79 -4.02 -11.99 15.58
C ARG A 79 -2.72 -12.74 15.91
N GLU A 80 -2.69 -13.35 17.09
CA GLU A 80 -1.68 -14.34 17.43
C GLU A 80 -1.81 -15.58 16.53
N ASN A 81 -0.72 -16.32 16.35
CA ASN A 81 -0.67 -17.52 15.51
C ASN A 81 -1.12 -17.25 14.04
N PRO A 82 -0.38 -16.42 13.30
CA PRO A 82 -0.64 -16.21 11.89
C PRO A 82 -0.43 -17.50 11.09
N GLU A 83 -1.13 -17.60 9.96
CA GLU A 83 -1.03 -18.74 9.07
C GLU A 83 -0.45 -18.32 7.71
N ASP A 84 0.25 -19.24 7.06
CA ASP A 84 0.75 -19.13 5.70
C ASP A 84 -0.03 -20.07 4.77
N ALA A 85 -0.13 -19.70 3.49
CA ALA A 85 -0.64 -20.60 2.47
C ALA A 85 0.42 -21.64 2.09
N GLU A 86 -0.03 -22.85 1.79
CA GLU A 86 0.82 -23.84 1.14
C GLU A 86 0.88 -23.60 -0.36
N TRP A 87 2.06 -23.31 -0.85
CA TRP A 87 2.35 -23.14 -2.27
C TRP A 87 3.23 -24.29 -2.78
N PRO A 88 3.06 -24.75 -4.03
CA PRO A 88 4.05 -25.61 -4.68
C PRO A 88 5.41 -24.95 -4.73
N SER A 89 6.48 -25.73 -4.59
CA SER A 89 7.86 -25.20 -4.57
C SER A 89 8.18 -24.36 -5.81
N GLU A 90 7.80 -24.83 -6.98
CA GLU A 90 7.99 -24.10 -8.25
C GLU A 90 7.33 -22.69 -8.25
N ALA A 91 6.14 -22.59 -7.65
CA ALA A 91 5.45 -21.30 -7.56
C ALA A 91 6.14 -20.34 -6.58
N HIS A 92 6.65 -20.86 -5.47
CA HIS A 92 7.46 -20.09 -4.54
C HIS A 92 8.78 -19.66 -5.18
N GLU A 93 9.48 -20.56 -5.85
CA GLU A 93 10.73 -20.24 -6.55
C GLU A 93 10.52 -19.15 -7.61
N GLN A 94 9.45 -19.25 -8.40
CA GLN A 94 9.10 -18.23 -9.37
C GLN A 94 8.80 -16.87 -8.70
N TYR A 95 8.02 -16.86 -7.61
CA TYR A 95 7.75 -15.66 -6.84
C TYR A 95 9.03 -14.99 -6.34
N MET A 96 9.97 -15.77 -5.81
CA MET A 96 11.26 -15.25 -5.32
C MET A 96 12.12 -14.67 -6.46
N VAL A 97 12.13 -15.33 -7.63
CA VAL A 97 12.81 -14.81 -8.83
C VAL A 97 12.21 -13.49 -9.28
N GLU A 98 10.87 -13.37 -9.29
CA GLU A 98 10.18 -12.13 -9.68
C GLU A 98 10.45 -11.00 -8.67
N PHE A 99 10.43 -11.30 -7.38
CA PHE A 99 10.72 -10.32 -6.35
C PHE A 99 12.17 -9.83 -6.40
N ASP A 100 13.13 -10.73 -6.56
CA ASP A 100 14.53 -10.36 -6.72
C ASP A 100 14.77 -9.48 -7.94
N ARG A 101 14.16 -9.84 -9.09
CA ARG A 101 14.25 -9.03 -10.32
C ARG A 101 13.59 -7.66 -10.19
N MET A 102 12.48 -7.57 -9.48
CA MET A 102 11.85 -6.28 -9.19
C MET A 102 12.82 -5.40 -8.39
N ILE A 103 13.38 -5.91 -7.30
CA ILE A 103 14.37 -5.17 -6.51
C ILE A 103 15.57 -4.80 -7.37
N GLU A 104 16.20 -5.75 -8.06
CA GLU A 104 17.35 -5.51 -8.94
C GLU A 104 17.09 -4.41 -9.97
N SER A 105 15.88 -4.38 -10.53
CA SER A 105 15.51 -3.41 -11.56
C SER A 105 15.21 -2.01 -11.02
N LEU A 106 14.98 -1.87 -9.72
CA LEU A 106 14.49 -0.62 -9.10
C LEU A 106 15.34 -0.10 -7.94
N ASP A 107 16.29 -0.87 -7.42
CA ASP A 107 17.06 -0.55 -6.21
C ASP A 107 17.95 0.71 -6.34
N PHE A 108 18.25 1.15 -7.56
CA PHE A 108 18.96 2.39 -7.80
C PHE A 108 18.08 3.66 -7.74
N HIS A 109 16.76 3.53 -7.55
CA HIS A 109 15.84 4.65 -7.37
C HIS A 109 15.74 5.04 -5.89
N PRO A 110 16.31 6.18 -5.46
CA PRO A 110 16.28 6.60 -4.05
C PRO A 110 14.89 6.97 -3.55
N CYS A 111 13.93 7.22 -4.42
CA CYS A 111 12.55 7.47 -4.02
C CYS A 111 11.88 6.26 -3.36
N ILE A 112 12.29 5.03 -3.71
CA ILE A 112 11.74 3.83 -3.10
C ILE A 112 12.35 3.68 -1.70
N VAL A 113 11.49 3.64 -0.67
CA VAL A 113 11.92 3.58 0.73
C VAL A 113 11.35 2.38 1.50
N VAL A 114 10.35 1.70 0.93
CA VAL A 114 9.73 0.49 1.50
C VAL A 114 9.50 -0.54 0.41
N TRP A 115 9.81 -1.80 0.70
CA TRP A 115 9.38 -2.97 -0.08
C TRP A 115 8.31 -3.74 0.68
N THR A 116 7.26 -4.18 -0.01
CA THR A 116 6.16 -4.96 0.55
C THR A 116 5.96 -6.26 -0.24
N PRO A 117 6.36 -7.41 0.28
CA PRO A 117 6.14 -8.70 -0.37
C PRO A 117 4.66 -9.08 -0.53
N PHE A 118 3.83 -8.84 0.49
CA PHE A 118 2.44 -9.29 0.50
C PHE A 118 1.47 -8.17 0.90
N ASN A 119 0.29 -8.17 0.27
CA ASN A 119 -0.84 -7.34 0.66
C ASN A 119 -2.02 -8.22 1.10
N GLU A 120 -2.67 -7.88 2.23
CA GLU A 120 -3.93 -8.46 2.73
C GLU A 120 -3.99 -10.00 2.71
N ALA A 121 -2.90 -10.66 3.02
CA ALA A 121 -2.72 -12.11 2.93
C ALA A 121 -2.84 -12.69 1.50
N TRP A 122 -2.94 -11.87 0.45
CA TRP A 122 -3.01 -12.36 -0.92
C TRP A 122 -1.71 -13.06 -1.31
N GLY A 123 -1.82 -14.37 -1.51
CA GLY A 123 -0.66 -15.21 -1.82
C GLY A 123 0.38 -15.28 -0.72
N GLN A 124 0.07 -14.86 0.50
CA GLN A 124 1.01 -14.87 1.62
C GLN A 124 1.41 -16.29 1.99
N HIS A 125 2.70 -16.59 1.89
CA HIS A 125 3.26 -17.91 2.10
C HIS A 125 4.72 -17.81 2.55
N LYS A 126 5.19 -18.78 3.32
CA LYS A 126 6.57 -18.81 3.85
C LYS A 126 7.05 -17.45 4.35
N THR A 127 6.20 -16.76 5.06
CA THR A 127 6.35 -15.33 5.36
C THR A 127 7.66 -15.01 6.09
N LEU A 128 8.07 -15.83 7.05
CA LEU A 128 9.37 -15.64 7.74
C LEU A 128 10.58 -15.83 6.81
N GLU A 129 10.49 -16.78 5.87
CA GLU A 129 11.56 -17.03 4.88
C GLU A 129 11.67 -15.85 3.92
N VAL A 130 10.55 -15.44 3.32
CA VAL A 130 10.48 -14.31 2.39
C VAL A 130 10.92 -13.02 3.06
N GLY A 131 10.45 -12.74 4.27
CA GLY A 131 10.79 -11.52 5.00
C GLY A 131 12.29 -11.49 5.40
N SER A 132 12.80 -12.60 5.88
CA SER A 132 14.23 -12.71 6.24
C SER A 132 15.14 -12.57 5.01
N TRP A 133 14.70 -13.06 3.87
CA TRP A 133 15.38 -12.87 2.59
C TRP A 133 15.34 -11.40 2.17
N ALA A 134 14.17 -10.76 2.21
CA ALA A 134 14.00 -9.37 1.80
C ALA A 134 14.87 -8.40 2.61
N VAL A 135 14.89 -8.55 3.93
CA VAL A 135 15.75 -7.75 4.82
C VAL A 135 17.25 -7.89 4.46
N LYS A 136 17.69 -9.08 4.08
CA LYS A 136 19.08 -9.31 3.67
C LYS A 136 19.37 -8.83 2.26
N ARG A 137 18.37 -8.92 1.36
CA ARG A 137 18.52 -8.55 -0.06
C ARG A 137 18.69 -7.04 -0.22
N ASP A 138 17.96 -6.25 0.55
CA ASP A 138 18.11 -4.79 0.55
C ASP A 138 18.05 -4.23 1.98
N PRO A 139 19.18 -4.19 2.68
CA PRO A 139 19.24 -3.66 4.03
C PRO A 139 19.17 -2.13 4.09
N SER A 140 19.07 -1.45 2.96
CA SER A 140 19.00 0.02 2.87
C SER A 140 17.57 0.56 2.92
N ARG A 141 16.56 -0.31 2.80
CA ARG A 141 15.15 0.05 2.76
C ARG A 141 14.35 -0.72 3.81
N LEU A 142 13.22 -0.15 4.21
CA LEU A 142 12.31 -0.81 5.15
C LEU A 142 11.54 -1.93 4.46
N ILE A 143 11.26 -2.98 5.22
CA ILE A 143 10.44 -4.11 4.79
C ILE A 143 9.12 -4.10 5.57
N ASN A 144 8.01 -3.95 4.84
CA ASN A 144 6.66 -4.24 5.33
C ASN A 144 6.26 -5.61 4.81
N ILE A 145 6.44 -6.65 5.61
CA ILE A 145 6.32 -8.02 5.13
C ILE A 145 4.94 -8.37 4.60
N ALA A 146 3.88 -7.83 5.22
CA ALA A 146 2.50 -8.08 4.83
C ALA A 146 1.62 -6.89 5.20
N SER A 147 1.41 -5.98 4.26
CA SER A 147 0.57 -4.81 4.49
C SER A 147 -0.88 -5.22 4.76
N GLY A 148 -1.39 -4.96 5.97
CA GLY A 148 -2.72 -5.41 6.42
C GLY A 148 -2.96 -6.92 6.36
N GLY A 149 -1.96 -7.69 6.00
CA GLY A 149 -2.00 -9.17 5.95
C GLY A 149 -1.83 -9.83 7.32
N ASN A 150 -1.40 -11.08 7.31
CA ASN A 150 -1.09 -11.79 8.56
C ASN A 150 0.25 -11.31 9.09
N PHE A 151 0.25 -10.72 10.28
CA PHE A 151 1.45 -10.19 10.90
C PHE A 151 2.37 -11.31 11.39
N TRP A 152 3.59 -11.34 10.85
CA TRP A 152 4.70 -12.16 11.31
C TRP A 152 5.81 -11.23 11.84
N PRO A 153 6.51 -11.61 12.92
CA PRO A 153 7.53 -10.74 13.53
C PRO A 153 8.84 -10.73 12.71
N VAL A 154 8.78 -10.22 11.50
CA VAL A 154 9.90 -10.08 10.56
C VAL A 154 9.74 -8.80 9.74
N GLY A 155 10.84 -8.20 9.32
CA GLY A 155 10.84 -6.87 8.68
C GLY A 155 10.84 -5.75 9.71
N ASP A 156 10.37 -4.57 9.30
CA ASP A 156 10.48 -3.32 10.07
C ASP A 156 9.14 -2.73 10.49
N ILE A 157 8.05 -3.15 9.82
CA ILE A 157 6.74 -2.49 9.91
C ILE A 157 5.68 -3.46 10.41
N ALA A 158 4.88 -3.01 11.39
CA ALA A 158 3.62 -3.60 11.77
C ALA A 158 2.49 -2.77 11.17
N ASP A 159 1.76 -3.36 10.23
CA ASP A 159 0.78 -2.68 9.40
C ASP A 159 -0.62 -3.22 9.61
N HIS A 160 -1.59 -2.32 9.76
CA HIS A 160 -3.00 -2.66 9.90
C HIS A 160 -3.86 -1.88 8.91
N HIS A 161 -4.81 -2.57 8.29
CA HIS A 161 -5.83 -1.97 7.41
C HIS A 161 -7.16 -1.85 8.16
N GLU A 162 -7.77 -0.68 8.15
CA GLU A 162 -9.06 -0.44 8.78
C GLU A 162 -9.90 0.56 8.00
N TYR A 163 -11.10 0.14 7.64
CA TYR A 163 -12.04 0.92 6.83
C TYR A 163 -13.36 1.20 7.55
N PRO A 164 -14.03 2.31 7.29
CA PRO A 164 -13.59 3.43 6.43
C PRO A 164 -12.63 4.39 7.13
N HIS A 165 -12.52 4.38 8.44
CA HIS A 165 -11.69 5.30 9.21
C HIS A 165 -10.49 4.59 9.81
N PRO A 166 -9.32 5.24 9.86
CA PRO A 166 -8.11 4.62 10.38
C PRO A 166 -8.26 4.23 11.86
N ASN A 167 -7.68 3.08 12.19
CA ASN A 167 -7.50 2.59 13.55
C ASN A 167 -6.26 1.68 13.60
N PHE A 168 -5.75 1.41 14.79
CA PHE A 168 -4.64 0.48 14.98
C PHE A 168 -4.81 -0.30 16.29
N PRO A 169 -4.68 -1.63 16.28
CA PRO A 169 -4.81 -2.46 17.47
C PRO A 169 -3.50 -2.44 18.28
N PHE A 170 -3.26 -1.38 19.04
CA PHE A 170 -2.05 -1.21 19.82
C PHE A 170 -1.78 -2.38 20.77
N ASP A 171 -0.56 -2.92 20.69
CA ASP A 171 -0.01 -3.88 21.62
C ASP A 171 1.45 -3.50 21.90
N PRO A 172 1.73 -2.87 23.05
CA PRO A 172 3.06 -2.36 23.37
C PRO A 172 4.10 -3.45 23.61
N THR A 173 3.68 -4.71 23.75
CA THR A 173 4.60 -5.85 23.87
C THR A 173 4.92 -6.42 22.50
N ARG A 174 3.89 -6.63 21.68
CA ARG A 174 4.02 -7.33 20.40
C ARG A 174 4.63 -6.49 19.30
N TYR A 175 4.31 -5.17 19.26
CA TYR A 175 4.76 -4.27 18.18
C TYR A 175 5.85 -3.29 18.60
N LYS A 176 6.45 -3.46 19.78
CA LYS A 176 7.42 -2.50 20.36
C LYS A 176 8.66 -2.26 19.49
N ASP A 177 9.06 -3.28 18.74
CA ASP A 177 10.26 -3.26 17.90
C ASP A 177 9.94 -2.94 16.42
N PHE A 178 8.68 -2.60 16.13
CA PHE A 178 8.20 -2.33 14.77
C PHE A 178 7.69 -0.90 14.63
N ILE A 179 7.87 -0.35 13.44
CA ILE A 179 7.24 0.90 13.02
C ILE A 179 5.76 0.61 12.78
N GLN A 180 4.87 1.25 13.53
CA GLN A 180 3.44 1.01 13.45
C GLN A 180 2.80 1.95 12.43
N VAL A 181 2.03 1.40 11.49
CA VAL A 181 1.39 2.16 10.42
C VAL A 181 -0.06 1.70 10.17
N VAL A 182 -0.87 2.60 9.62
CA VAL A 182 -2.16 2.24 9.02
C VAL A 182 -1.96 2.22 7.51
N GLY A 183 -1.73 1.02 6.96
CA GLY A 183 -1.36 0.83 5.55
C GLY A 183 -2.50 1.00 4.57
N GLU A 184 -3.75 0.99 5.06
CA GLU A 184 -4.91 1.39 4.27
C GLU A 184 -6.06 1.85 5.17
N TYR A 185 -6.73 2.93 4.73
CA TYR A 185 -7.98 3.44 5.29
C TYR A 185 -8.70 4.33 4.27
N GLY A 186 -9.94 4.69 4.53
CA GLY A 186 -10.72 5.56 3.64
C GLY A 186 -11.65 4.78 2.73
N GLY A 187 -11.38 4.72 1.45
CA GLY A 187 -12.22 4.04 0.48
C GLY A 187 -13.63 4.62 0.41
N HIS A 188 -13.76 5.94 0.64
CA HIS A 188 -15.03 6.65 0.55
C HIS A 188 -15.40 6.79 -0.93
N GLY A 189 -16.22 5.87 -1.45
CA GLY A 189 -16.68 5.93 -2.82
C GLY A 189 -17.61 7.13 -3.03
N PHE A 190 -17.45 7.84 -4.15
CA PHE A 190 -18.37 8.89 -4.55
C PHE A 190 -18.58 8.89 -6.07
N PRO A 191 -19.78 8.55 -6.57
CA PRO A 191 -20.05 8.50 -8.00
C PRO A 191 -19.99 9.92 -8.59
N THR A 192 -19.08 10.12 -9.53
CA THR A 192 -18.98 11.39 -10.26
C THR A 192 -19.39 11.16 -11.70
N ARG A 193 -20.49 11.79 -12.12
CA ARG A 193 -21.01 11.66 -13.48
C ARG A 193 -19.96 12.06 -14.52
N GLY A 194 -19.83 11.25 -15.58
CA GLY A 194 -18.81 11.42 -16.61
C GLY A 194 -17.42 10.87 -16.25
N HIS A 195 -17.26 10.31 -15.03
CA HIS A 195 -16.00 9.72 -14.55
C HIS A 195 -16.19 8.28 -14.05
N MET A 196 -17.17 7.59 -14.54
CA MET A 196 -17.47 6.19 -14.24
C MET A 196 -17.31 5.36 -15.51
N TRP A 197 -16.96 4.07 -15.37
CA TRP A 197 -16.93 3.15 -16.49
C TRP A 197 -18.28 3.07 -17.20
N GLN A 198 -19.33 2.90 -16.41
CA GLN A 198 -20.73 2.93 -16.88
C GLN A 198 -21.54 3.72 -15.85
N GLU A 199 -22.38 4.64 -16.35
CA GLU A 199 -23.23 5.49 -15.51
C GLU A 199 -24.31 4.70 -14.74
N THR A 200 -24.53 3.43 -15.13
CA THR A 200 -25.49 2.50 -14.53
C THR A 200 -24.87 1.50 -13.57
N ASP A 201 -23.56 1.52 -13.40
CA ASP A 201 -22.88 0.55 -12.55
C ASP A 201 -23.23 0.74 -11.09
N ALA A 202 -23.36 -0.40 -10.39
CA ALA A 202 -23.43 -0.39 -8.94
C ALA A 202 -22.07 0.03 -8.37
N ILE A 203 -22.04 1.17 -7.72
CA ILE A 203 -20.84 1.69 -7.06
C ILE A 203 -20.92 1.35 -5.58
N TRP A 204 -19.78 1.14 -4.97
CA TRP A 204 -19.69 0.89 -3.55
C TRP A 204 -18.59 1.76 -2.89
N GLY A 205 -18.65 1.87 -1.58
CA GLY A 205 -17.62 2.49 -0.76
C GLY A 205 -17.71 1.96 0.66
N TYR A 206 -16.61 1.95 1.37
CA TYR A 206 -16.58 1.52 2.76
C TYR A 206 -17.44 2.44 3.64
N GLY A 207 -18.29 1.82 4.46
CA GLY A 207 -19.28 2.56 5.25
C GLY A 207 -20.47 3.09 4.44
N GLY A 208 -20.69 2.58 3.22
CA GLY A 208 -21.72 3.02 2.28
C GLY A 208 -21.34 4.30 1.54
N LEU A 209 -22.11 4.65 0.51
CA LEU A 209 -21.83 5.83 -0.30
C LEU A 209 -22.31 7.12 0.41
N PRO A 210 -21.52 8.19 0.42
CA PRO A 210 -21.98 9.50 0.84
C PRO A 210 -23.04 10.03 -0.16
N LYS A 211 -24.05 10.71 0.36
CA LYS A 211 -25.17 11.23 -0.44
C LYS A 211 -24.83 12.55 -1.13
N THR A 212 -23.88 13.28 -0.60
CA THR A 212 -23.47 14.60 -1.10
C THR A 212 -21.96 14.76 -1.06
N LEU A 213 -21.44 15.70 -1.83
CA LEU A 213 -20.03 16.06 -1.79
C LEU A 213 -19.59 16.56 -0.41
N ASP A 214 -20.46 17.25 0.31
CA ASP A 214 -20.16 17.74 1.66
C ASP A 214 -20.08 16.58 2.66
N GLU A 215 -20.94 15.58 2.54
CA GLU A 215 -20.81 14.35 3.32
C GLU A 215 -19.49 13.60 3.02
N LEU A 216 -19.06 13.55 1.74
CA LEU A 216 -17.75 12.99 1.37
C LEU A 216 -16.61 13.76 2.04
N LYS A 217 -16.63 15.10 1.96
CA LYS A 217 -15.63 15.96 2.61
C LYS A 217 -15.60 15.76 4.12
N ASP A 218 -16.74 15.62 4.76
CA ASP A 218 -16.84 15.38 6.20
C ASP A 218 -16.26 14.01 6.57
N ARG A 219 -16.55 12.96 5.81
CA ARG A 219 -15.96 11.63 6.03
C ARG A 219 -14.45 11.66 5.89
N TYR A 220 -13.93 12.33 4.86
CA TYR A 220 -12.48 12.51 4.66
C TYR A 220 -11.85 13.27 5.82
N ARG A 221 -12.46 14.39 6.25
CA ARG A 221 -12.01 15.18 7.40
C ARG A 221 -11.95 14.34 8.68
N ILE A 222 -13.00 13.56 8.98
CA ILE A 222 -13.05 12.65 10.13
C ILE A 222 -11.90 11.63 10.07
N SER A 223 -11.62 11.06 8.90
CA SER A 223 -10.50 10.13 8.72
C SER A 223 -9.16 10.81 9.02
N CYS A 224 -8.95 12.04 8.51
CA CYS A 224 -7.73 12.80 8.77
C CYS A 224 -7.57 13.16 10.26
N GLU A 225 -8.65 13.55 10.94
CA GLU A 225 -8.66 13.85 12.38
C GLU A 225 -8.31 12.61 13.21
N ARG A 226 -8.91 11.45 12.89
CA ARG A 226 -8.57 10.18 13.55
C ARG A 226 -7.09 9.79 13.33
N LEU A 227 -6.60 9.94 12.11
CA LEU A 227 -5.20 9.67 11.81
C LEU A 227 -4.27 10.60 12.60
N ALA A 228 -4.64 11.88 12.76
CA ALA A 228 -3.87 12.83 13.57
C ALA A 228 -3.83 12.41 15.06
N GLU A 229 -4.90 11.84 15.61
CA GLU A 229 -4.89 11.27 16.96
C GLU A 229 -4.02 10.02 17.08
N LEU A 230 -4.09 9.12 16.08
CA LEU A 230 -3.22 7.94 16.03
C LEU A 230 -1.73 8.32 15.93
N LYS A 231 -1.40 9.37 15.18
CA LYS A 231 -0.05 9.93 15.13
C LYS A 231 0.47 10.33 16.53
N LYS A 232 -0.38 10.94 17.38
CA LYS A 232 0.01 11.28 18.75
C LYS A 232 0.29 10.05 19.61
N GLN A 233 -0.29 8.91 19.24
CA GLN A 233 -0.10 7.62 19.91
C GLN A 233 1.09 6.82 19.35
N GLY A 234 1.79 7.33 18.33
CA GLY A 234 3.01 6.72 17.78
C GLY A 234 2.87 6.13 16.39
N ILE A 235 1.70 6.20 15.74
CA ILE A 235 1.58 5.79 14.34
C ILE A 235 2.45 6.68 13.45
N ALA A 236 3.29 6.08 12.62
CA ALA A 236 4.28 6.76 11.78
C ALA A 236 3.76 7.14 10.40
N ALA A 237 2.75 6.41 9.90
CA ALA A 237 2.21 6.62 8.55
C ALA A 237 0.71 6.29 8.46
N GLY A 238 0.05 6.90 7.47
CA GLY A 238 -1.31 6.56 7.08
C GLY A 238 -1.48 6.65 5.57
N VAL A 239 -2.04 5.59 4.97
CA VAL A 239 -2.25 5.44 3.53
C VAL A 239 -3.74 5.54 3.23
N TYR A 240 -4.12 6.59 2.51
CA TYR A 240 -5.51 6.80 2.11
C TYR A 240 -5.86 5.99 0.85
N THR A 241 -6.86 5.18 0.89
CA THR A 241 -7.40 4.44 -0.26
C THR A 241 -8.50 5.28 -0.92
N GLN A 242 -8.36 5.69 -2.15
CA GLN A 242 -7.24 5.61 -3.10
C GLN A 242 -7.30 6.79 -4.07
N THR A 243 -6.30 6.87 -4.93
CA THR A 243 -6.26 7.83 -6.04
C THR A 243 -6.97 7.28 -7.26
#